data_9ad5deec2b5a4b7ee125375e1a30f99f
#
_entry.id   9ad5deec2b5a4b7ee125375e1a30f99f
#
_cell.length_a   1.000
_cell.length_b   1.000
_cell.length_c   1.000
_cell.angle_alpha   90.00
_cell.angle_beta   90.00
_cell.angle_gamma   90.00
#
_symmetry.space_group_name_H-M   'P 1'
#
loop_
_entity.id
_entity.type
_entity.pdbx_description
1 polymer ?
#
loop_
_entity_poly.entity_id
_entity_poly.type
_entity_poly.pdbx_seq_one_letter_code
_entity_poly.pdbx_strand_id
1 'polypeptide(L)'
;MSTERGSAITIARTQALRSPLPACEADLPADVPWLRARAQRFARAAGLRFLLVLDTAQYTRLTGQQIGAEVVGRAYRGPESARLAVPLLYLQQAALATRTEADQVLAHEVTHLKWPSYGHKVTAFDRAQWLLDRVGQ
;
A
#
# COMPACT_ATOMS: atom_id res chain seq x y z
N MET A 1 -2.67 -13.03 0.35
CA MET A 1 -1.29 -13.20 -0.06
C MET A 1 -0.46 -12.03 0.41
N SER A 2 0.66 -12.30 0.99
CA SER A 2 1.53 -11.23 1.46
C SER A 2 2.20 -10.55 0.27
N THR A 3 2.41 -9.25 0.40
CA THR A 3 3.15 -8.49 -0.58
C THR A 3 4.53 -8.24 -0.02
N GLU A 4 5.34 -9.25 -0.11
CA GLU A 4 6.76 -9.12 0.10
C GLU A 4 7.33 -8.43 -1.13
N ARG A 5 8.63 -8.35 -1.26
CA ARG A 5 9.20 -7.72 -2.44
C ARG A 5 8.73 -8.39 -3.73
N GLY A 6 8.34 -9.66 -3.67
CA GLY A 6 7.83 -10.39 -4.81
C GLY A 6 8.89 -10.64 -5.87
N SER A 7 8.45 -10.92 -7.09
CA SER A 7 9.34 -11.14 -8.21
C SER A 7 9.96 -9.83 -8.70
N ALA A 8 11.05 -9.93 -9.44
CA ALA A 8 11.68 -8.76 -10.06
C ALA A 8 10.70 -8.00 -10.97
N ILE A 9 9.78 -8.72 -11.63
CA ILE A 9 8.78 -8.10 -12.49
C ILE A 9 7.79 -7.27 -11.65
N THR A 10 7.34 -7.80 -10.52
CA THR A 10 6.42 -7.09 -9.62
C THR A 10 7.08 -5.84 -9.06
N ILE A 11 8.34 -5.94 -8.64
CA ILE A 11 9.10 -4.80 -8.13
C ILE A 11 9.23 -3.73 -9.22
N ALA A 12 9.62 -4.13 -10.43
CA ALA A 12 9.82 -3.21 -11.55
C ALA A 12 8.51 -2.50 -11.91
N ARG A 13 7.39 -3.23 -11.92
CA ARG A 13 6.08 -2.62 -12.21
C ARG A 13 5.67 -1.62 -11.14
N THR A 14 5.88 -1.95 -9.87
CA THR A 14 5.57 -1.03 -8.77
C THR A 14 6.40 0.24 -8.89
N GLN A 15 7.69 0.09 -9.18
CA GLN A 15 8.59 1.24 -9.35
C GLN A 15 8.30 2.05 -10.61
N ALA A 16 7.58 1.48 -11.57
CA ALA A 16 7.17 2.18 -12.79
C ALA A 16 5.89 3.01 -12.60
N LEU A 17 5.19 2.84 -11.49
CA LEU A 17 4.02 3.66 -11.17
C LEU A 17 4.44 5.13 -11.04
N ARG A 18 3.63 6.02 -11.58
CA ARG A 18 3.92 7.45 -11.59
C ARG A 18 3.12 8.15 -10.51
N SER A 19 3.81 8.65 -9.50
CA SER A 19 3.21 9.46 -8.44
C SER A 19 2.79 10.83 -9.00
N PRO A 20 1.62 11.35 -8.59
CA PRO A 20 1.19 12.70 -8.98
C PRO A 20 1.86 13.81 -8.19
N LEU A 21 2.79 13.50 -7.29
CA LEU A 21 3.45 14.50 -6.48
C LEU A 21 4.28 15.44 -7.33
N PRO A 22 4.25 16.76 -7.03
CA PRO A 22 5.14 17.69 -7.71
C PRO A 22 6.60 17.41 -7.37
N ALA A 23 7.51 17.81 -8.26
CA ALA A 23 8.94 17.51 -8.10
C ALA A 23 9.51 17.99 -6.76
N CYS A 24 9.00 19.12 -6.24
CA CYS A 24 9.47 19.67 -4.97
C CYS A 24 9.09 18.82 -3.75
N GLU A 25 8.14 17.88 -3.90
CA GLU A 25 7.70 17.00 -2.81
C GLU A 25 8.12 15.56 -3.01
N ALA A 26 8.39 15.15 -4.25
CA ALA A 26 8.60 13.76 -4.62
C ALA A 26 9.71 13.08 -3.80
N ASP A 27 10.80 13.78 -3.53
CA ASP A 27 11.96 13.23 -2.83
C ASP A 27 11.95 13.51 -1.33
N LEU A 28 10.93 14.19 -0.81
CA LEU A 28 10.82 14.43 0.62
C LEU A 28 10.56 13.13 1.38
N PRO A 29 10.96 13.07 2.66
CA PRO A 29 10.67 11.88 3.48
C PRO A 29 9.17 11.66 3.65
N ALA A 30 8.75 10.41 3.64
CA ALA A 30 7.38 10.02 3.93
C ALA A 30 7.23 9.82 5.43
N ASP A 31 7.10 10.91 6.18
CA ASP A 31 6.95 10.81 7.63
C ASP A 31 5.54 10.30 8.01
N VAL A 32 5.37 9.97 9.29
CA VAL A 32 4.13 9.35 9.76
C VAL A 32 2.89 10.24 9.52
N PRO A 33 2.92 11.54 9.86
CA PRO A 33 1.74 12.39 9.59
C PRO A 33 1.38 12.43 8.10
N TRP A 34 2.38 12.53 7.24
CA TRP A 34 2.14 12.54 5.79
C TRP A 34 1.56 11.21 5.31
N LEU A 35 2.13 10.09 5.79
CA LEU A 35 1.63 8.76 5.42
C LEU A 35 0.17 8.55 5.82
N ARG A 36 -0.19 8.98 7.03
CA ARG A 36 -1.57 8.85 7.50
C ARG A 36 -2.54 9.67 6.67
N ALA A 37 -2.17 10.91 6.36
CA ALA A 37 -3.00 11.77 5.51
C ALA A 37 -3.09 11.22 4.08
N ARG A 38 -1.97 10.73 3.56
CA ARG A 38 -1.92 10.17 2.21
C ARG A 38 -2.76 8.91 2.08
N ALA A 39 -2.67 8.04 3.08
CA ALA A 39 -3.49 6.82 3.12
C ALA A 39 -4.99 7.15 3.09
N GLN A 40 -5.41 8.20 3.79
CA GLN A 40 -6.81 8.62 3.75
C GLN A 40 -7.23 9.09 2.35
N ARG A 41 -6.34 9.76 1.63
CA ARG A 41 -6.63 10.16 0.25
C ARG A 41 -6.80 8.94 -0.65
N PHE A 42 -5.95 7.93 -0.49
CA PHE A 42 -6.11 6.68 -1.22
C PHE A 42 -7.41 5.97 -0.86
N ALA A 43 -7.78 5.95 0.41
CA ALA A 43 -9.03 5.35 0.86
C ALA A 43 -10.24 6.02 0.17
N ARG A 44 -10.25 7.34 0.13
CA ARG A 44 -11.32 8.08 -0.54
C ARG A 44 -11.32 7.83 -2.05
N ALA A 45 -10.16 7.84 -2.68
CA ALA A 45 -10.05 7.59 -4.11
C ALA A 45 -10.54 6.20 -4.51
N ALA A 46 -10.28 5.21 -3.66
CA ALA A 46 -10.69 3.82 -3.90
C ALA A 46 -12.10 3.53 -3.41
N GLY A 47 -12.72 4.43 -2.64
CA GLY A 47 -14.01 4.15 -2.01
C GLY A 47 -13.90 2.98 -1.03
N LEU A 48 -12.84 2.94 -0.25
CA LEU A 48 -12.51 1.81 0.63
C LEU A 48 -12.04 2.33 1.98
N ARG A 49 -12.51 1.71 3.05
CA ARG A 49 -12.00 1.97 4.38
C ARG A 49 -10.94 0.93 4.72
N PHE A 50 -9.83 1.38 5.28
CA PHE A 50 -8.80 0.46 5.80
C PHE A 50 -8.06 1.13 6.95
N LEU A 51 -7.45 0.31 7.78
CA LEU A 51 -6.61 0.77 8.89
C LEU A 51 -5.15 0.72 8.46
N LEU A 52 -4.47 1.87 8.52
CA LEU A 52 -3.04 1.92 8.26
C LEU A 52 -2.28 1.51 9.51
N VAL A 53 -1.43 0.50 9.37
CA VAL A 53 -0.59 -0.03 10.46
C VAL A 53 0.86 0.18 10.08
N LEU A 54 1.62 0.86 10.95
CA LEU A 54 3.03 1.18 10.69
C LEU A 54 3.98 0.45 11.65
N ASP A 55 3.42 -0.29 12.59
CA ASP A 55 4.18 -0.98 13.64
C ASP A 55 3.96 -2.49 13.55
N THR A 56 5.07 -3.25 13.51
CA THR A 56 5.01 -4.70 13.40
C THR A 56 4.34 -5.35 14.61
N ALA A 57 4.55 -4.82 15.82
CA ALA A 57 3.91 -5.35 17.02
C ALA A 57 2.39 -5.16 16.96
N GLN A 58 1.93 -4.01 16.49
CA GLN A 58 0.51 -3.75 16.31
C GLN A 58 -0.08 -4.69 15.24
N TYR A 59 0.65 -4.90 14.16
CA TYR A 59 0.21 -5.82 13.11
C TYR A 59 -0.01 -7.23 13.68
N THR A 60 0.95 -7.73 14.46
CA THR A 60 0.85 -9.05 15.07
C THR A 60 -0.31 -9.14 16.05
N ARG A 61 -0.52 -8.10 16.85
CA ARG A 61 -1.67 -8.09 17.79
C ARG A 61 -3.00 -8.14 17.06
N LEU A 62 -3.12 -7.43 15.95
CA LEU A 62 -4.38 -7.33 15.22
C LEU A 62 -4.66 -8.54 14.34
N THR A 63 -3.63 -9.19 13.82
CA THR A 63 -3.79 -10.28 12.84
C THR A 63 -3.45 -11.66 13.40
N GLY A 64 -2.68 -11.73 14.49
CA GLY A 64 -2.13 -12.98 15.00
C GLY A 64 -0.97 -13.52 14.16
N GLN A 65 -0.51 -12.74 13.17
CA GLN A 65 0.54 -13.18 12.25
C GLN A 65 1.82 -12.38 12.45
N GLN A 66 2.95 -13.04 12.28
CA GLN A 66 4.25 -12.38 12.25
C GLN A 66 4.45 -11.70 10.91
N ILE A 67 5.27 -10.66 10.91
CA ILE A 67 5.64 -9.96 9.70
C ILE A 67 7.16 -9.76 9.68
N GLY A 68 7.81 -10.20 8.60
CA GLY A 68 9.25 -10.14 8.48
C GLY A 68 9.76 -8.75 8.12
N ALA A 69 11.02 -8.49 8.43
CA ALA A 69 11.66 -7.20 8.19
C ALA A 69 11.77 -6.88 6.68
N GLU A 70 11.72 -7.89 5.83
CA GLU A 70 11.80 -7.73 4.36
C GLU A 70 10.48 -7.27 3.74
N VAL A 71 9.40 -7.29 4.50
CA VAL A 71 8.08 -6.89 3.99
C VAL A 71 7.95 -5.38 4.04
N VAL A 72 7.84 -4.75 2.89
CA VAL A 72 7.71 -3.29 2.76
C VAL A 72 6.25 -2.86 2.94
N GLY A 73 5.32 -3.68 2.44
CA GLY A 73 3.89 -3.43 2.58
C GLY A 73 3.12 -4.73 2.52
N ARG A 74 1.95 -4.74 3.14
CA ARG A 74 1.06 -5.92 3.13
C ARG A 74 -0.38 -5.50 3.27
N ALA A 75 -1.21 -6.01 2.36
CA ALA A 75 -2.65 -5.88 2.43
C ALA A 75 -3.21 -7.11 3.15
N TYR A 76 -4.05 -6.91 4.17
CA TYR A 76 -4.58 -8.00 4.96
C TYR A 76 -6.09 -7.82 5.17
N ARG A 77 -6.86 -8.83 4.76
CA ARG A 77 -8.33 -8.81 4.87
C ARG A 77 -8.84 -9.81 5.90
N GLY A 78 -7.96 -10.59 6.49
CA GLY A 78 -8.32 -11.72 7.35
C GLY A 78 -8.51 -12.99 6.54
N PRO A 79 -8.65 -14.14 7.23
CA PRO A 79 -8.92 -15.41 6.56
C PRO A 79 -10.30 -15.41 5.90
N GLU A 80 -10.49 -16.22 4.88
CA GLU A 80 -11.79 -16.31 4.18
C GLU A 80 -12.95 -16.61 5.13
N SER A 81 -12.68 -17.41 6.15
CA SER A 81 -13.69 -17.80 7.15
C SER A 81 -14.08 -16.67 8.09
N ALA A 82 -13.28 -15.59 8.16
CA ALA A 82 -13.50 -14.50 9.11
C ALA A 82 -12.90 -13.21 8.55
N ARG A 83 -13.49 -12.70 7.46
CA ARG A 83 -13.04 -11.45 6.85
C ARG A 83 -13.23 -10.29 7.81
N LEU A 84 -12.24 -9.41 7.88
CA LEU A 84 -12.33 -8.21 8.67
C LEU A 84 -13.31 -7.22 8.02
N ALA A 85 -14.11 -6.56 8.85
CA ALA A 85 -15.00 -5.50 8.37
C ALA A 85 -14.19 -4.31 7.81
N VAL A 86 -13.04 -4.04 8.44
CA VAL A 86 -12.11 -3.02 7.96
C VAL A 86 -10.76 -3.72 7.75
N PRO A 87 -10.31 -3.84 6.50
CA PRO A 87 -9.02 -4.49 6.23
C PRO A 87 -7.85 -3.64 6.72
N LEU A 88 -6.69 -4.26 6.82
CA LEU A 88 -5.47 -3.62 7.26
C LEU A 88 -4.53 -3.40 6.09
N LEU A 89 -3.81 -2.28 6.13
CA LEU A 89 -2.71 -2.01 5.22
C LEU A 89 -1.47 -1.71 6.06
N TYR A 90 -0.50 -2.60 6.01
CA TYR A 90 0.75 -2.44 6.71
C TYR A 90 1.80 -1.81 5.78
N LEU A 91 2.52 -0.83 6.30
CA LEU A 91 3.69 -0.26 5.61
C LEU A 91 4.86 -0.22 6.58
N GLN A 92 6.03 -0.61 6.09
CA GLN A 92 7.28 -0.44 6.81
C GLN A 92 7.87 0.94 6.45
N GLN A 93 7.59 1.94 7.29
CA GLN A 93 7.99 3.31 7.01
C GLN A 93 9.49 3.46 6.76
N ALA A 94 10.31 2.75 7.52
CA ALA A 94 11.76 2.83 7.40
C ALA A 94 12.28 2.38 6.03
N ALA A 95 11.52 1.56 5.31
CA ALA A 95 11.88 1.09 3.98
C ALA A 95 11.40 2.02 2.86
N LEU A 96 10.69 3.09 3.20
CA LEU A 96 10.14 4.05 2.24
C LEU A 96 10.95 5.33 2.32
N ALA A 97 11.98 5.44 1.47
CA ALA A 97 12.91 6.55 1.53
C ALA A 97 12.27 7.88 1.10
N THR A 98 11.34 7.84 0.16
CA THR A 98 10.73 9.05 -0.41
C THR A 98 9.21 8.94 -0.44
N ARG A 99 8.55 10.10 -0.59
CA ARG A 99 7.10 10.15 -0.78
C ARG A 99 6.66 9.48 -2.07
N THR A 100 7.49 9.54 -3.11
CA THR A 100 7.23 8.83 -4.37
C THR A 100 7.16 7.33 -4.13
N GLU A 101 8.12 6.77 -3.43
CA GLU A 101 8.10 5.34 -3.11
C GLU A 101 6.89 4.97 -2.26
N ALA A 102 6.55 5.81 -1.28
CA ALA A 102 5.37 5.59 -0.44
C ALA A 102 4.09 5.57 -1.29
N ASP A 103 3.95 6.49 -2.24
CA ASP A 103 2.80 6.51 -3.15
C ASP A 103 2.72 5.22 -3.97
N GLN A 104 3.85 4.76 -4.49
CA GLN A 104 3.90 3.54 -5.29
C GLN A 104 3.45 2.32 -4.48
N VAL A 105 3.93 2.20 -3.25
CA VAL A 105 3.57 1.07 -2.38
C VAL A 105 2.12 1.18 -1.92
N LEU A 106 1.67 2.38 -1.54
CA LEU A 106 0.27 2.60 -1.17
C LEU A 106 -0.68 2.21 -2.30
N ALA A 107 -0.39 2.67 -3.52
CA ALA A 107 -1.23 2.34 -4.68
C ALA A 107 -1.29 0.83 -4.91
N HIS A 108 -0.14 0.15 -4.81
CA HIS A 108 -0.05 -1.30 -4.97
C HIS A 108 -0.88 -2.03 -3.92
N GLU A 109 -0.72 -1.68 -2.63
CA GLU A 109 -1.41 -2.37 -1.55
C GLU A 109 -2.91 -2.06 -1.51
N VAL A 110 -3.30 -0.82 -1.76
CA VAL A 110 -4.73 -0.46 -1.83
C VAL A 110 -5.42 -1.20 -2.96
N THR A 111 -4.73 -1.40 -4.08
CA THR A 111 -5.25 -2.20 -5.19
C THR A 111 -5.52 -3.63 -4.75
N HIS A 112 -4.61 -4.25 -3.99
CA HIS A 112 -4.83 -5.59 -3.43
C HIS A 112 -6.06 -5.64 -2.51
N LEU A 113 -6.27 -4.60 -1.72
CA LEU A 113 -7.42 -4.53 -0.82
C LEU A 113 -8.73 -4.36 -1.59
N LYS A 114 -8.76 -3.49 -2.58
CA LYS A 114 -9.99 -3.16 -3.32
C LYS A 114 -10.33 -4.19 -4.37
N TRP A 115 -9.32 -4.71 -5.08
CA TRP A 115 -9.50 -5.67 -6.17
C TRP A 115 -8.60 -6.89 -5.97
N PRO A 116 -8.88 -7.71 -4.94
CA PRO A 116 -7.99 -8.83 -4.60
C PRO A 116 -7.86 -9.87 -5.72
N SER A 117 -8.86 -10.00 -6.58
CA SER A 117 -8.84 -10.96 -7.69
C SER A 117 -7.83 -10.59 -8.78
N TYR A 118 -7.36 -9.34 -8.80
CA TYR A 118 -6.38 -8.93 -9.82
C TYR A 118 -4.97 -9.47 -9.53
N GLY A 119 -4.65 -9.77 -8.27
CA GLY A 119 -3.32 -10.26 -7.90
C GLY A 119 -2.22 -9.32 -8.36
N HIS A 120 -1.21 -9.84 -9.05
CA HIS A 120 -0.11 -9.05 -9.61
C HIS A 120 -0.19 -8.96 -11.13
N LYS A 121 -1.37 -9.11 -11.71
CA LYS A 121 -1.58 -9.02 -13.16
C LYS A 121 -1.49 -7.57 -13.64
N VAL A 122 -1.40 -7.40 -14.95
CA VAL A 122 -1.38 -6.08 -15.58
C VAL A 122 -2.60 -5.24 -15.15
N THR A 123 -3.75 -5.88 -14.99
CA THR A 123 -4.97 -5.19 -14.53
C THR A 123 -4.76 -4.52 -13.17
N ALA A 124 -4.08 -5.20 -12.24
CA ALA A 124 -3.79 -4.61 -10.93
C ALA A 124 -2.86 -3.39 -11.08
N PHE A 125 -1.85 -3.50 -11.93
CA PHE A 125 -0.93 -2.42 -12.21
C PHE A 125 -1.67 -1.20 -12.78
N ASP A 126 -2.55 -1.41 -13.76
CA ASP A 126 -3.33 -0.34 -14.36
C ASP A 126 -4.24 0.32 -13.34
N ARG A 127 -4.83 -0.44 -12.43
CA ARG A 127 -5.67 0.11 -11.37
C ARG A 127 -4.87 0.90 -10.36
N ALA A 128 -3.68 0.45 -10.03
CA ALA A 128 -2.80 1.20 -9.13
C ALA A 128 -2.46 2.57 -9.73
N GLN A 129 -2.18 2.62 -11.03
CA GLN A 129 -1.93 3.90 -11.70
C GLN A 129 -3.19 4.77 -11.73
N TRP A 130 -4.34 4.16 -11.97
CA TRP A 130 -5.62 4.87 -11.93
C TRP A 130 -5.86 5.52 -10.56
N LEU A 131 -5.55 4.80 -9.46
CA LEU A 131 -5.65 5.35 -8.12
C LEU A 131 -4.72 6.54 -7.92
N LEU A 132 -3.47 6.43 -8.36
CA LEU A 132 -2.51 7.51 -8.25
C LEU A 132 -3.00 8.77 -8.97
N ASP A 133 -3.55 8.61 -10.17
CA ASP A 133 -4.07 9.73 -10.94
C ASP A 133 -5.24 10.39 -10.20
N ARG A 134 -6.11 9.61 -9.57
CA ARG A 134 -7.24 10.15 -8.78
C ARG A 134 -6.77 10.84 -7.49
N VAL A 135 -5.77 10.30 -6.83
CA VAL A 135 -5.22 10.89 -5.60
C VAL A 135 -4.65 12.29 -5.87
N GLY A 136 -4.11 12.50 -7.07
CA GLY A 136 -3.55 13.78 -7.48
C GLY A 136 -4.57 14.85 -7.84
N GLN A 137 -5.84 14.47 -7.94
CA GLN A 137 -6.90 15.44 -8.33
C GLN A 137 -7.43 16.24 -7.16
#